data_7f1b1d418a5989e7cde5dcc5c2033a3c
#
_entry.id   7f1b1d418a5989e7cde5dcc5c2033a3c
#
_cell.length_a   1.000
_cell.length_b   1.000
_cell.length_c   1.000
_cell.angle_alpha   90.00
_cell.angle_beta   90.00
_cell.angle_gamma   90.00
#
_symmetry.space_group_name_H-M   'P 1'
#
loop_
_entity.id
_entity.type
_entity.pdbx_description
1 polymer ?
#
loop_
_entity_poly.entity_id
_entity_poly.type
_entity_poly.pdbx_seq_one_letter_code
_entity_poly.pdbx_strand_id
1 'polypeptide(L)'
;CDREWNEERLADKVVTEHGDFAAYYAVNVEENEGGIGSIPVTVNLMNEWGVTAEQIQADAVAADRNRGVVLMDMNEMIKSMIFGEEAENLLNEKLNVEAMENPMFCLSNAQKMNGASLLLQEDIRKQIGECLGSDYFVLPSSIHEVLILPDNGMFEVPELNAMVQEVNETQV
;
A
#
# COMPACT_ATOMS: atom_id res chain seq x y z
N CYS A 1 -2.15 7.73 3.48
CA CYS A 1 -1.69 8.15 4.81
C CYS A 1 -2.89 8.29 5.75
N ASP A 2 -2.63 8.30 7.06
CA ASP A 2 -3.62 8.66 8.05
C ASP A 2 -4.06 10.10 7.84
N ARG A 3 -5.39 10.33 7.86
CA ARG A 3 -5.98 11.63 7.50
C ARG A 3 -5.80 12.67 8.60
N GLU A 4 -6.06 12.29 9.83
CA GLU A 4 -6.04 13.21 10.98
C GLU A 4 -4.61 13.68 11.28
N TRP A 5 -3.65 12.77 11.27
CA TRP A 5 -2.23 13.08 11.53
C TRP A 5 -1.56 13.87 10.40
N ASN A 6 -2.17 13.93 9.21
CA ASN A 6 -1.60 14.61 8.05
C ASN A 6 -2.46 15.76 7.53
N GLU A 7 -3.41 16.26 8.32
CA GLU A 7 -4.37 17.30 7.90
C GLU A 7 -3.67 18.54 7.30
N GLU A 8 -2.68 19.09 7.98
CA GLU A 8 -1.93 20.26 7.49
C GLU A 8 -1.16 19.94 6.19
N ARG A 9 -0.61 18.74 6.10
CA ARG A 9 0.15 18.28 4.92
C ARG A 9 -0.75 18.05 3.71
N LEU A 10 -2.02 17.76 3.93
CA LEU A 10 -3.02 17.46 2.89
C LEU A 10 -3.81 18.68 2.44
N ALA A 11 -3.78 19.79 3.18
CA ALA A 11 -4.66 20.94 3.02
C ALA A 11 -4.69 21.59 1.62
N ASP A 12 -3.57 21.53 0.88
CA ASP A 12 -3.45 22.08 -0.48
C ASP A 12 -3.50 21.03 -1.58
N LYS A 13 -3.61 19.75 -1.23
CA LYS A 13 -3.51 18.63 -2.17
C LYS A 13 -4.88 18.14 -2.66
N VAL A 14 -4.88 17.53 -3.83
CA VAL A 14 -6.02 16.73 -4.29
C VAL A 14 -6.04 15.44 -3.50
N VAL A 15 -7.13 15.21 -2.77
CA VAL A 15 -7.26 14.08 -1.82
C VAL A 15 -8.54 13.31 -2.10
N THR A 16 -8.48 11.99 -1.96
CA THR A 16 -9.65 11.11 -1.87
C THR A 16 -9.66 10.44 -0.49
N GLU A 17 -10.77 10.55 0.21
CA GLU A 17 -10.94 9.98 1.54
C GLU A 17 -11.40 8.52 1.48
N HIS A 18 -10.82 7.69 2.35
CA HIS A 18 -11.13 6.27 2.50
C HIS A 18 -11.19 5.92 4.00
N GLY A 19 -12.30 6.28 4.66
CA GLY A 19 -12.43 6.14 6.12
C GLY A 19 -11.39 7.00 6.85
N ASP A 20 -10.56 6.38 7.67
CA ASP A 20 -9.49 7.05 8.42
C ASP A 20 -8.25 7.36 7.57
N PHE A 21 -8.19 6.82 6.36
CA PHE A 21 -7.10 7.06 5.42
C PHE A 21 -7.45 8.12 4.39
N ALA A 22 -6.42 8.79 3.90
CA ALA A 22 -6.49 9.67 2.75
C ALA A 22 -5.44 9.28 1.71
N ALA A 23 -5.87 9.22 0.46
CA ALA A 23 -4.97 9.14 -0.69
C ALA A 23 -4.76 10.53 -1.26
N TYR A 24 -3.52 10.94 -1.43
CA TYR A 24 -3.14 12.09 -2.24
C TYR A 24 -2.37 11.62 -3.48
N TYR A 25 -2.36 12.43 -4.49
CA TYR A 25 -1.79 12.08 -5.79
C TYR A 25 -0.46 12.77 -6.02
N ALA A 26 0.44 12.12 -6.75
CA ALA A 26 1.73 12.69 -7.12
C ALA A 26 2.10 12.30 -8.55
N VAL A 27 2.78 13.19 -9.25
CA VAL A 27 3.44 12.90 -10.52
C VAL A 27 4.86 12.47 -10.22
N ASN A 28 5.25 11.29 -10.69
CA ASN A 28 6.63 10.85 -10.61
C ASN A 28 7.44 11.49 -11.73
N VAL A 29 8.56 12.11 -11.36
CA VAL A 29 9.50 12.69 -12.28
C VAL A 29 10.78 11.86 -12.23
N GLU A 30 11.18 11.30 -13.36
CA GLU A 30 12.47 10.62 -13.47
C GLU A 30 13.61 11.64 -13.42
N GLU A 31 14.45 11.55 -12.40
CA GLU A 31 15.74 12.25 -12.40
C GLU A 31 16.81 11.33 -13.01
N ASN A 32 17.60 11.89 -13.92
CA ASN A 32 18.77 11.23 -14.46
C ASN A 32 19.83 11.10 -13.35
N GLU A 33 20.28 9.87 -13.06
CA GLU A 33 21.38 9.49 -12.17
C GLU A 33 21.09 9.21 -10.68
N GLY A 34 19.87 8.84 -10.25
CA GLY A 34 19.83 8.22 -8.93
C GLY A 34 18.60 8.42 -8.05
N GLY A 35 17.48 8.84 -8.59
CA GLY A 35 16.28 8.91 -7.80
C GLY A 35 15.03 9.22 -8.62
N ILE A 36 13.89 8.75 -8.14
CA ILE A 36 12.59 9.17 -8.66
C ILE A 36 12.09 10.29 -7.74
N GLY A 37 12.02 11.50 -8.27
CA GLY A 37 11.32 12.59 -7.61
C GLY A 37 9.81 12.41 -7.73
N SER A 38 9.04 12.82 -6.74
CA SER A 38 7.58 12.90 -6.85
C SER A 38 7.09 14.30 -6.49
N ILE A 39 6.20 14.84 -7.32
CA ILE A 39 5.60 16.16 -7.13
C ILE A 39 4.13 15.93 -6.73
N PRO A 40 3.73 16.30 -5.50
CA PRO A 40 2.32 16.20 -5.08
C PRO A 40 1.41 17.06 -5.96
N VAL A 41 0.27 16.50 -6.35
CA VAL A 41 -0.73 17.22 -7.13
C VAL A 41 -1.55 18.10 -6.19
N THR A 42 -1.36 19.41 -6.30
CA THR A 42 -2.15 20.38 -5.54
C THR A 42 -3.42 20.76 -6.29
N VAL A 43 -4.38 21.33 -5.56
CA VAL A 43 -5.63 21.87 -6.15
C VAL A 43 -5.31 22.95 -7.20
N ASN A 44 -4.25 23.74 -7.00
CA ASN A 44 -3.84 24.73 -7.97
C ASN A 44 -3.35 24.08 -9.27
N LEU A 45 -2.49 23.06 -9.19
CA LEU A 45 -2.02 22.32 -10.36
C LEU A 45 -3.18 21.66 -11.11
N MET A 46 -4.10 21.04 -10.40
CA MET A 46 -5.30 20.45 -10.98
C MET A 46 -6.10 21.48 -11.80
N ASN A 47 -6.31 22.68 -11.23
CA ASN A 47 -7.01 23.77 -11.91
C ASN A 47 -6.24 24.30 -13.15
N GLU A 48 -4.92 24.44 -13.06
CA GLU A 48 -4.07 24.85 -14.19
C GLU A 48 -4.10 23.84 -15.33
N TRP A 49 -4.15 22.54 -15.00
CA TRP A 49 -4.26 21.47 -16.00
C TRP A 49 -5.68 21.34 -16.59
N GLY A 50 -6.68 21.95 -15.95
CA GLY A 50 -8.08 21.88 -16.39
C GLY A 50 -8.68 20.48 -16.29
N VAL A 51 -8.20 19.68 -15.34
CA VAL A 51 -8.69 18.32 -15.06
C VAL A 51 -9.49 18.27 -13.76
N THR A 52 -10.26 17.20 -13.57
CA THR A 52 -11.03 16.99 -12.33
C THR A 52 -10.31 16.03 -11.37
N ALA A 53 -10.72 16.03 -10.11
CA ALA A 53 -10.19 15.09 -9.11
C ALA A 53 -10.46 13.62 -9.52
N GLU A 54 -11.62 13.36 -10.12
CA GLU A 54 -11.99 12.02 -10.60
C GLU A 54 -11.09 11.56 -11.75
N GLN A 55 -10.69 12.47 -12.63
CA GLN A 55 -9.73 12.15 -13.71
C GLN A 55 -8.36 11.82 -13.15
N ILE A 56 -7.86 12.63 -12.20
CA ILE A 56 -6.59 12.38 -11.51
C ILE A 56 -6.63 11.02 -10.81
N GLN A 57 -7.72 10.71 -10.10
CA GLN A 57 -7.91 9.41 -9.44
C GLN A 57 -7.90 8.25 -10.46
N ALA A 58 -8.64 8.38 -11.56
CA ALA A 58 -8.70 7.34 -12.58
C ALA A 58 -7.33 7.07 -13.22
N ASP A 59 -6.60 8.14 -13.53
CA ASP A 59 -5.25 8.05 -14.11
C ASP A 59 -4.25 7.42 -13.12
N ALA A 60 -4.34 7.78 -11.84
CA ALA A 60 -3.51 7.21 -10.78
C ALA A 60 -3.77 5.70 -10.60
N VAL A 61 -5.05 5.28 -10.56
CA VAL A 61 -5.44 3.87 -10.49
C VAL A 61 -4.91 3.10 -11.70
N ALA A 62 -5.02 3.65 -12.91
CA ALA A 62 -4.50 3.03 -14.12
C ALA A 62 -2.96 2.92 -14.08
N ALA A 63 -2.28 3.95 -13.59
CA ALA A 63 -0.82 3.96 -13.44
C ALA A 63 -0.35 2.91 -12.43
N ASP A 64 -1.02 2.77 -11.30
CA ASP A 64 -0.71 1.76 -10.28
C ASP A 64 -0.86 0.34 -10.83
N ARG A 65 -1.93 0.07 -11.59
CA ARG A 65 -2.14 -1.23 -12.24
C ARG A 65 -1.05 -1.56 -13.26
N ASN A 66 -0.60 -0.58 -14.02
CA ASN A 66 0.47 -0.76 -15.01
C ASN A 66 1.83 -1.10 -14.36
N ARG A 67 2.04 -0.77 -13.09
CA ARG A 67 3.23 -1.16 -12.33
C ARG A 67 3.18 -2.60 -11.84
N GLY A 68 2.05 -3.28 -12.03
CA GLY A 68 1.82 -4.64 -11.54
C GLY A 68 1.55 -4.69 -10.04
N VAL A 69 0.72 -5.64 -9.64
CA VAL A 69 0.36 -5.87 -8.23
C VAL A 69 1.14 -7.07 -7.74
N VAL A 70 1.78 -6.98 -6.59
CA VAL A 70 2.59 -8.05 -6.01
C VAL A 70 2.19 -8.26 -4.55
N LEU A 71 1.84 -9.51 -4.22
CA LEU A 71 1.66 -9.99 -2.86
C LEU A 71 2.80 -10.98 -2.58
N MET A 72 3.63 -10.71 -1.59
CA MET A 72 4.81 -11.52 -1.26
C MET A 72 4.71 -12.02 0.19
N ASP A 73 5.22 -13.22 0.44
CA ASP A 73 5.51 -13.63 1.82
C ASP A 73 6.59 -12.73 2.43
N MET A 74 6.41 -12.31 3.68
CA MET A 74 7.31 -11.36 4.33
C MET A 74 8.72 -11.94 4.53
N ASN A 75 8.83 -13.21 4.85
CA ASN A 75 10.13 -13.87 5.03
C ASN A 75 10.88 -13.98 3.69
N GLU A 76 10.15 -14.30 2.60
CA GLU A 76 10.72 -14.33 1.26
C GLU A 76 11.14 -12.94 0.78
N MET A 77 10.36 -11.90 1.11
CA MET A 77 10.73 -10.53 0.83
C MET A 77 12.02 -10.12 1.54
N ILE A 78 12.17 -10.46 2.82
CA ILE A 78 13.40 -10.19 3.59
C ILE A 78 14.58 -10.94 3.00
N LYS A 79 14.42 -12.23 2.65
CA LYS A 79 15.47 -13.02 1.98
C LYS A 79 15.86 -12.39 0.65
N SER A 80 14.90 -11.92 -0.14
CA SER A 80 15.17 -11.26 -1.42
C SER A 80 16.01 -10.00 -1.26
N MET A 81 15.79 -9.24 -0.21
CA MET A 81 16.57 -8.03 0.09
C MET A 81 18.01 -8.35 0.51
N ILE A 82 18.21 -9.45 1.23
CA ILE A 82 19.55 -9.84 1.75
C ILE A 82 20.38 -10.56 0.68
N PHE A 83 19.76 -11.46 -0.08
CA PHE A 83 20.46 -12.37 -0.99
C PHE A 83 20.30 -12.01 -2.46
N GLY A 84 19.44 -11.03 -2.80
CA GLY A 84 19.18 -10.60 -4.18
C GLY A 84 18.34 -11.61 -4.98
N GLU A 85 17.64 -12.52 -4.31
CA GLU A 85 16.71 -13.46 -4.92
C GLU A 85 15.40 -12.73 -5.24
N GLU A 86 14.67 -13.15 -6.28
CA GLU A 86 13.35 -12.60 -6.57
C GLU A 86 12.29 -13.29 -5.68
N ALA A 87 11.52 -12.52 -4.94
CA ALA A 87 10.38 -13.03 -4.19
C ALA A 87 9.21 -13.33 -5.14
N GLU A 88 8.55 -14.47 -4.92
CA GLU A 88 7.42 -14.90 -5.74
C GLU A 88 6.19 -14.03 -5.49
N ASN A 89 5.44 -13.72 -6.58
CA ASN A 89 4.15 -13.05 -6.47
C ASN A 89 3.04 -14.07 -6.23
N LEU A 90 2.49 -14.07 -5.04
CA LEU A 90 1.51 -15.04 -4.57
C LEU A 90 0.06 -14.67 -4.90
N LEU A 91 -0.20 -13.49 -5.47
CA LEU A 91 -1.56 -12.95 -5.62
C LEU A 91 -2.51 -13.84 -6.43
N ASN A 92 -1.98 -14.68 -7.32
CA ASN A 92 -2.78 -15.61 -8.13
C ASN A 92 -2.80 -17.05 -7.59
N GLU A 93 -2.16 -17.27 -6.44
CA GLU A 93 -2.08 -18.58 -5.80
C GLU A 93 -3.25 -18.78 -4.83
N LYS A 94 -3.54 -20.03 -4.49
CA LYS A 94 -4.40 -20.38 -3.37
C LYS A 94 -3.54 -20.86 -2.23
N LEU A 95 -3.40 -20.04 -1.22
CA LEU A 95 -2.52 -20.32 -0.10
C LEU A 95 -3.24 -21.16 0.96
N ASN A 96 -2.52 -22.06 1.59
CA ASN A 96 -2.98 -22.74 2.79
C ASN A 96 -2.38 -22.05 4.03
N VAL A 97 -2.97 -20.92 4.39
CA VAL A 97 -2.46 -20.06 5.47
C VAL A 97 -2.49 -20.75 6.84
N GLU A 98 -3.38 -21.74 7.05
CA GLU A 98 -3.44 -22.54 8.30
C GLU A 98 -2.19 -23.43 8.48
N ALA A 99 -1.53 -23.81 7.39
CA ALA A 99 -0.32 -24.62 7.43
C ALA A 99 0.96 -23.79 7.51
N MET A 100 0.87 -22.47 7.44
CA MET A 100 2.01 -21.56 7.51
C MET A 100 2.31 -21.17 8.96
N GLU A 101 3.58 -21.07 9.28
CA GLU A 101 4.02 -20.55 10.57
C GLU A 101 4.10 -19.02 10.50
N ASN A 102 3.25 -18.33 11.26
CA ASN A 102 3.17 -16.85 11.30
C ASN A 102 3.00 -16.21 9.90
N PRO A 103 1.91 -16.53 9.18
CA PRO A 103 1.71 -16.00 7.84
C PRO A 103 1.55 -14.48 7.87
N MET A 104 2.47 -13.79 7.22
CA MET A 104 2.46 -12.34 7.03
C MET A 104 2.90 -12.03 5.62
N PHE A 105 2.14 -11.19 4.94
CA PHE A 105 2.39 -10.84 3.55
C PHE A 105 2.58 -9.34 3.39
N CYS A 106 3.29 -8.96 2.33
CA CYS A 106 3.50 -7.58 1.92
C CYS A 106 2.79 -7.35 0.58
N LEU A 107 1.86 -6.38 0.54
CA LEU A 107 1.25 -5.90 -0.69
C LEU A 107 2.00 -4.66 -1.17
N SER A 108 2.50 -4.72 -2.40
CA SER A 108 3.15 -3.61 -3.09
C SER A 108 2.99 -3.75 -4.60
N ASN A 109 3.68 -2.92 -5.37
CA ASN A 109 3.85 -3.10 -6.81
C ASN A 109 5.25 -3.64 -7.14
N ALA A 110 5.46 -4.04 -8.41
CA ALA A 110 6.75 -4.60 -8.85
C ALA A 110 7.93 -3.61 -8.69
N GLN A 111 7.66 -2.32 -8.66
CA GLN A 111 8.69 -1.27 -8.45
C GLN A 111 8.93 -0.97 -6.96
N LYS A 112 8.12 -1.53 -6.04
CA LYS A 112 8.14 -1.25 -4.59
C LYS A 112 8.03 0.26 -4.27
N MET A 113 7.23 0.98 -5.07
CA MET A 113 7.04 2.43 -4.93
C MET A 113 5.58 2.82 -4.94
N ASN A 114 5.14 3.50 -3.86
CA ASN A 114 3.78 3.97 -3.66
C ASN A 114 2.72 2.84 -3.77
N GLY A 115 3.11 1.59 -3.50
CA GLY A 115 2.25 0.41 -3.67
C GLY A 115 1.13 0.29 -2.64
N ALA A 116 1.20 1.01 -1.52
CA ALA A 116 0.14 1.01 -0.51
C ALA A 116 -1.23 1.45 -1.07
N SER A 117 -1.25 2.29 -2.12
CA SER A 117 -2.46 2.74 -2.80
C SER A 117 -3.27 1.61 -3.45
N LEU A 118 -2.63 0.49 -3.78
CA LEU A 118 -3.28 -0.70 -4.35
C LEU A 118 -4.39 -1.24 -3.44
N LEU A 119 -4.24 -1.11 -2.12
CA LEU A 119 -5.26 -1.50 -1.15
C LEU A 119 -6.60 -0.75 -1.35
N LEU A 120 -6.59 0.44 -1.93
CA LEU A 120 -7.80 1.23 -2.15
C LEU A 120 -8.67 0.66 -3.28
N GLN A 121 -8.14 -0.25 -4.10
CA GLN A 121 -8.84 -0.89 -5.20
C GLN A 121 -9.60 -2.13 -4.68
N GLU A 122 -10.92 -2.15 -4.88
CA GLU A 122 -11.80 -3.21 -4.34
C GLU A 122 -11.48 -4.59 -4.93
N ASP A 123 -11.18 -4.66 -6.21
CA ASP A 123 -10.82 -5.91 -6.89
C ASP A 123 -9.51 -6.51 -6.35
N ILE A 124 -8.53 -5.67 -5.99
CA ILE A 124 -7.29 -6.13 -5.36
C ILE A 124 -7.59 -6.70 -3.96
N ARG A 125 -8.38 -5.99 -3.15
CA ARG A 125 -8.77 -6.50 -1.82
C ARG A 125 -9.48 -7.85 -1.91
N LYS A 126 -10.39 -7.98 -2.87
CA LYS A 126 -11.10 -9.25 -3.11
C LYS A 126 -10.15 -10.36 -3.54
N GLN A 127 -9.22 -10.06 -4.45
CA GLN A 127 -8.23 -11.03 -4.92
C GLN A 127 -7.31 -11.50 -3.78
N ILE A 128 -6.91 -10.61 -2.86
CA ILE A 128 -6.16 -10.99 -1.65
C ILE A 128 -6.98 -11.97 -0.80
N GLY A 129 -8.24 -11.67 -0.50
CA GLY A 129 -9.11 -12.58 0.25
C GLY A 129 -9.29 -13.94 -0.41
N GLU A 130 -9.43 -13.97 -1.75
CA GLU A 130 -9.51 -15.22 -2.52
C GLU A 130 -8.19 -16.02 -2.48
N CYS A 131 -7.04 -15.34 -2.51
CA CYS A 131 -5.71 -15.93 -2.37
C CYS A 131 -5.51 -16.57 -1.00
N LEU A 132 -5.86 -15.83 0.07
CA LEU A 132 -5.69 -16.28 1.45
C LEU A 132 -6.76 -17.28 1.89
N GLY A 133 -7.94 -17.26 1.25
CA GLY A 133 -9.09 -18.08 1.61
C GLY A 133 -9.75 -17.69 2.95
N SER A 134 -9.44 -16.50 3.47
CA SER A 134 -9.95 -15.96 4.75
C SER A 134 -10.09 -14.44 4.69
N ASP A 135 -10.77 -13.88 5.68
CA ASP A 135 -10.63 -12.45 5.99
C ASP A 135 -9.21 -12.14 6.44
N TYR A 136 -8.84 -10.87 6.44
CA TYR A 136 -7.48 -10.45 6.78
C TYR A 136 -7.44 -9.05 7.38
N PHE A 137 -6.45 -8.81 8.21
CA PHE A 137 -6.11 -7.49 8.71
C PHE A 137 -5.11 -6.81 7.77
N VAL A 138 -5.20 -5.48 7.72
CA VAL A 138 -4.24 -4.64 7.01
C VAL A 138 -3.53 -3.77 8.02
N LEU A 139 -2.22 -3.88 8.09
CA LEU A 139 -1.40 -3.02 8.93
C LEU A 139 -0.66 -2.01 8.04
N PRO A 140 -0.79 -0.71 8.32
CA PRO A 140 -0.02 0.31 7.61
C PRO A 140 1.47 0.13 7.93
N SER A 141 2.30 0.08 6.89
CA SER A 141 3.76 0.05 7.01
C SER A 141 4.36 1.34 6.47
N SER A 142 4.19 1.60 5.18
CA SER A 142 4.68 2.82 4.55
C SER A 142 3.74 3.26 3.41
N ILE A 143 4.09 4.33 2.71
CA ILE A 143 3.40 4.68 1.45
C ILE A 143 3.73 3.69 0.32
N HIS A 144 4.77 2.88 0.49
CA HIS A 144 5.27 1.95 -0.53
C HIS A 144 4.64 0.57 -0.43
N GLU A 145 4.23 0.14 0.77
CA GLU A 145 3.62 -1.16 1.03
C GLU A 145 2.68 -1.16 2.23
N VAL A 146 1.84 -2.17 2.30
CA VAL A 146 1.05 -2.52 3.48
C VAL A 146 1.26 -3.98 3.83
N LEU A 147 1.15 -4.30 5.11
CA LEU A 147 1.21 -5.67 5.60
C LEU A 147 -0.19 -6.28 5.64
N ILE A 148 -0.29 -7.52 5.22
CA ILE A 148 -1.51 -8.31 5.18
C ILE A 148 -1.34 -9.50 6.13
N LEU A 149 -2.20 -9.60 7.13
CA LEU A 149 -2.23 -10.71 8.07
C LEU A 149 -3.56 -11.45 7.91
N PRO A 150 -3.55 -12.76 7.60
CA PRO A 150 -4.77 -13.55 7.59
C PRO A 150 -5.45 -13.53 8.97
N ASP A 151 -6.78 -13.41 8.98
CA ASP A 151 -7.57 -13.55 10.20
C ASP A 151 -7.77 -15.05 10.49
N ASN A 152 -6.82 -15.62 11.17
CA ASN A 152 -6.80 -17.03 11.60
C ASN A 152 -7.03 -17.19 13.11
N GLY A 153 -7.47 -16.14 13.79
CA GLY A 153 -7.71 -16.11 15.23
C GLY A 153 -6.43 -16.08 16.09
N MET A 154 -5.28 -15.84 15.49
CA MET A 154 -4.00 -15.70 16.26
C MET A 154 -3.86 -14.33 16.90
N PHE A 155 -4.50 -13.31 16.34
CA PHE A 155 -4.39 -11.92 16.83
C PHE A 155 -5.77 -11.34 17.10
N GLU A 156 -5.89 -10.64 18.22
CA GLU A 156 -7.04 -9.80 18.53
C GLU A 156 -6.82 -8.37 18.05
N VAL A 157 -7.88 -7.70 17.57
CA VAL A 157 -7.80 -6.31 17.06
C VAL A 157 -7.10 -5.36 18.05
N PRO A 158 -7.35 -5.41 19.38
CA PRO A 158 -6.65 -4.55 20.33
C PRO A 158 -5.14 -4.77 20.37
N GLU A 159 -4.67 -6.00 20.16
CA GLU A 159 -3.24 -6.34 20.14
C GLU A 159 -2.57 -5.76 18.89
N LEU A 160 -3.22 -5.90 17.72
CA LEU A 160 -2.72 -5.30 16.48
C LEU A 160 -2.67 -3.77 16.56
N ASN A 161 -3.68 -3.14 17.16
CA ASN A 161 -3.67 -1.70 17.37
C ASN A 161 -2.53 -1.25 18.29
N ALA A 162 -2.26 -2.00 19.36
CA ALA A 162 -1.15 -1.69 20.26
C ALA A 162 0.21 -1.80 19.54
N MET A 163 0.39 -2.83 18.70
CA MET A 163 1.61 -2.99 17.89
C MET A 163 1.82 -1.81 16.92
N VAL A 164 0.76 -1.37 16.24
CA VAL A 164 0.84 -0.22 15.32
C VAL A 164 1.18 1.07 16.07
N GLN A 165 0.59 1.29 17.24
CA GLN A 165 0.88 2.46 18.07
C GLN A 165 2.33 2.45 18.54
N GLU A 166 2.84 1.33 19.03
CA GLU A 166 4.24 1.20 19.47
C GLU A 166 5.24 1.51 18.35
N VAL A 167 4.97 1.02 17.12
CA VAL A 167 5.80 1.32 15.96
C VAL A 167 5.77 2.82 15.63
N ASN A 168 4.60 3.44 15.65
CA ASN A 168 4.47 4.87 15.36
C ASN A 168 5.19 5.74 16.41
N GLU A 169 5.15 5.38 17.69
CA GLU A 169 5.82 6.10 18.76
C GLU A 169 7.36 5.97 18.72
N THR A 170 7.87 4.86 18.17
CA THR A 170 9.32 4.60 18.12
C THR A 170 9.99 5.13 16.86
N GLN A 171 9.22 5.52 15.84
CA GLN A 171 9.75 6.01 14.56
C GLN A 171 9.72 7.54 14.40
N VAL A 172 9.38 8.30 15.43
CA VAL A 172 9.36 9.77 15.43
C VAL A 172 10.68 10.35 15.94
#